data_bfd593ed43fd161a38425698d7c30eb5
#
_entry.id   bfd593ed43fd161a38425698d7c30eb5
#
_cell.length_a   1.000
_cell.length_b   1.000
_cell.length_c   1.000
_cell.angle_alpha   90.00
_cell.angle_beta   90.00
_cell.angle_gamma   90.00
#
_symmetry.space_group_name_H-M   'P 1'
#
loop_
_entity.id
_entity.type
_entity.pdbx_description
1 polymer ?
#
loop_
_entity_poly.entity_id
_entity_poly.type
_entity_poly.pdbx_seq_one_letter_code
_entity_poly.pdbx_strand_id
1 'polypeptide(L)'
;NQELCVLFGVCEQKVFATDLAEWMNHTFGNRFYVAVGQPVTDRSELPDRFQMLESLIENKFYQKETRVFLPDHVSEDTGSEQFLDETISRMIENIRLDDMTHLWEHFHLLKNGMGDLGSYSQIYTRFLFSNLVKEFFTHQHQDRKKLETAVQKVYEMQSVQEVISLVETLIQNMEERLAASKYGARNEVAQAKSYIYEHY
;
A
#
# COMPACT_ATOMS: atom_id res chain seq x y z
N ASN A 1 -15.75 7.05 9.20
CA ASN A 1 -15.05 6.65 10.42
C ASN A 1 -15.60 7.46 11.58
N GLN A 2 -16.02 6.79 12.65
CA GLN A 2 -16.32 7.44 13.92
C GLN A 2 -15.16 7.15 14.86
N GLU A 3 -14.57 8.21 15.40
CA GLU A 3 -13.50 8.15 16.37
C GLU A 3 -14.06 8.49 17.75
N LEU A 4 -13.70 7.71 18.76
CA LEU A 4 -14.09 7.92 20.13
C LEU A 4 -12.84 7.99 20.99
N CYS A 5 -12.64 9.12 21.67
CA CYS A 5 -11.59 9.26 22.67
C CYS A 5 -12.15 8.96 24.05
N VAL A 6 -11.50 8.06 24.79
CA VAL A 6 -11.89 7.67 26.15
C VAL A 6 -10.72 7.91 27.09
N LEU A 7 -10.96 8.69 28.15
CA LEU A 7 -10.03 8.87 29.27
C LEU A 7 -10.46 7.98 30.42
N PHE A 8 -9.54 7.14 30.91
CA PHE A 8 -9.81 6.28 32.05
C PHE A 8 -8.66 6.29 33.06
N GLY A 9 -8.98 5.91 34.31
CA GLY A 9 -7.99 5.83 35.37
C GLY A 9 -6.98 4.69 35.19
N VAL A 10 -6.00 4.60 36.07
CA VAL A 10 -4.89 3.64 35.98
C VAL A 10 -5.41 2.21 35.98
N CYS A 11 -5.04 1.46 34.93
CA CYS A 11 -5.29 0.03 34.81
C CYS A 11 -4.16 -0.62 34.01
N GLU A 12 -4.17 -1.93 33.85
CA GLU A 12 -3.31 -2.64 32.90
C GLU A 12 -3.79 -2.32 31.47
N GLN A 13 -3.25 -1.27 30.89
CA GLN A 13 -3.70 -0.65 29.64
C GLN A 13 -3.87 -1.64 28.49
N LYS A 14 -2.89 -2.54 28.32
CA LYS A 14 -2.89 -3.53 27.24
C LYS A 14 -4.03 -4.53 27.39
N VAL A 15 -4.24 -5.06 28.60
CA VAL A 15 -5.31 -6.04 28.88
C VAL A 15 -6.67 -5.38 28.66
N PHE A 16 -6.89 -4.21 29.28
CA PHE A 16 -8.13 -3.46 29.10
C PHE A 16 -8.45 -3.14 27.64
N ALA A 17 -7.46 -2.69 26.87
CA ALA A 17 -7.65 -2.34 25.47
C ALA A 17 -7.95 -3.57 24.59
N THR A 18 -7.35 -4.73 24.91
CA THR A 18 -7.62 -5.99 24.22
C THR A 18 -9.05 -6.45 24.51
N ASP A 19 -9.45 -6.49 25.78
CA ASP A 19 -10.80 -6.89 26.20
C ASP A 19 -11.85 -5.96 25.58
N LEU A 20 -11.58 -4.64 25.57
CA LEU A 20 -12.45 -3.65 24.95
C LEU A 20 -12.61 -3.89 23.43
N ALA A 21 -11.51 -4.10 22.74
CA ALA A 21 -11.52 -4.35 21.29
C ALA A 21 -12.29 -5.65 20.96
N GLU A 22 -12.10 -6.71 21.74
CA GLU A 22 -12.81 -7.97 21.58
C GLU A 22 -14.31 -7.82 21.86
N TRP A 23 -14.66 -7.16 22.96
CA TRP A 23 -16.06 -6.90 23.32
C TRP A 23 -16.77 -6.07 22.24
N MET A 24 -16.15 -5.00 21.75
CA MET A 24 -16.72 -4.16 20.68
C MET A 24 -16.90 -4.95 19.37
N ASN A 25 -15.92 -5.76 18.99
CA ASN A 25 -16.01 -6.60 17.79
C ASN A 25 -17.13 -7.64 17.92
N HIS A 26 -17.28 -8.26 19.09
CA HIS A 26 -18.34 -9.24 19.34
C HIS A 26 -19.73 -8.59 19.36
N THR A 27 -19.84 -7.42 19.98
CA THR A 27 -21.14 -6.76 20.18
C THR A 27 -21.68 -6.12 18.91
N PHE A 28 -20.81 -5.50 18.10
CA PHE A 28 -21.24 -4.69 16.95
C PHE A 28 -20.93 -5.32 15.59
N GLY A 29 -20.26 -6.48 15.57
CA GLY A 29 -19.93 -7.21 14.33
C GLY A 29 -19.02 -6.46 13.35
N ASN A 30 -18.40 -5.36 13.81
CA ASN A 30 -17.50 -4.53 13.03
C ASN A 30 -16.04 -4.71 13.48
N ARG A 31 -15.10 -4.32 12.65
CA ARG A 31 -13.69 -4.32 13.04
C ARG A 31 -13.36 -3.02 13.76
N PHE A 32 -13.09 -3.12 15.06
CA PHE A 32 -12.64 -2.00 15.89
C PHE A 32 -11.14 -2.09 16.12
N TYR A 33 -10.52 -0.92 16.13
CA TYR A 33 -9.11 -0.74 16.44
C TYR A 33 -8.99 0.19 17.64
N VAL A 34 -8.07 -0.11 18.53
CA VAL A 34 -7.84 0.66 19.76
C VAL A 34 -6.40 1.12 19.79
N ALA A 35 -6.17 2.42 19.89
CA ALA A 35 -4.86 2.98 20.19
C ALA A 35 -4.81 3.39 21.65
N VAL A 36 -3.73 3.04 22.33
CA VAL A 36 -3.54 3.35 23.76
C VAL A 36 -2.38 4.31 23.90
N GLY A 37 -2.63 5.46 24.51
CA GLY A 37 -1.60 6.45 24.79
C GLY A 37 -0.85 6.22 26.09
N GLN A 38 0.24 6.92 26.27
CA GLN A 38 0.92 6.99 27.54
C GLN A 38 0.08 7.75 28.58
N PRO A 39 0.22 7.46 29.90
CA PRO A 39 -0.45 8.19 30.94
C PRO A 39 -0.17 9.70 30.86
N VAL A 40 -1.20 10.49 31.13
CA VAL A 40 -1.13 11.95 31.13
C VAL A 40 -1.21 12.44 32.57
N THR A 41 -0.29 13.28 32.97
CA THR A 41 -0.27 13.88 34.32
C THR A 41 -0.82 15.29 34.33
N ASP A 42 -0.71 16.03 33.20
CA ASP A 42 -1.21 17.37 33.04
C ASP A 42 -2.21 17.45 31.86
N ARG A 43 -3.26 18.22 32.02
CA ARG A 43 -4.27 18.46 30.96
C ARG A 43 -3.70 19.18 29.76
N SER A 44 -2.64 19.95 29.91
CA SER A 44 -1.96 20.63 28.79
C SER A 44 -1.33 19.65 27.79
N GLU A 45 -1.03 18.41 28.20
CA GLU A 45 -0.47 17.36 27.34
C GLU A 45 -1.51 16.67 26.45
N LEU A 46 -2.81 16.83 26.75
CA LEU A 46 -3.88 16.10 26.05
C LEU A 46 -3.89 16.30 24.53
N PRO A 47 -3.71 17.53 23.99
CA PRO A 47 -3.72 17.72 22.54
C PRO A 47 -2.58 16.95 21.85
N ASP A 48 -1.38 17.00 22.39
CA ASP A 48 -0.22 16.31 21.83
C ASP A 48 -0.37 14.79 21.91
N ARG A 49 -0.92 14.30 23.03
CA ARG A 49 -1.21 12.87 23.20
C ARG A 49 -2.30 12.38 22.25
N PHE A 50 -3.32 13.19 22.00
CA PHE A 50 -4.36 12.87 21.04
C PHE A 50 -3.79 12.78 19.62
N GLN A 51 -2.98 13.72 19.20
CA GLN A 51 -2.30 13.69 17.90
C GLN A 51 -1.41 12.45 17.76
N MET A 52 -0.71 12.06 18.82
CA MET A 52 0.08 10.82 18.85
C MET A 52 -0.79 9.57 18.68
N LEU A 53 -1.98 9.53 19.30
CA LEU A 53 -2.93 8.44 19.14
C LEU A 53 -3.51 8.36 17.72
N GLU A 54 -3.79 9.50 17.09
CA GLU A 54 -4.21 9.55 15.68
C GLU A 54 -3.15 8.95 14.76
N SER A 55 -1.88 9.31 14.95
CA SER A 55 -0.77 8.72 14.19
C SER A 55 -0.62 7.22 14.47
N LEU A 56 -0.79 6.81 15.73
CA LEU A 56 -0.68 5.41 16.11
C LEU A 56 -1.78 4.53 15.48
N ILE A 57 -3.02 5.04 15.41
CA ILE A 57 -4.13 4.31 14.80
C ILE A 57 -4.00 4.19 13.27
N GLU A 58 -3.22 5.04 12.61
CA GLU A 58 -2.93 4.92 11.19
C GLU A 58 -2.20 3.62 10.85
N ASN A 59 -1.47 3.03 11.79
CA ASN A 59 -0.80 1.74 11.62
C ASN A 59 -1.75 0.57 11.29
N LYS A 60 -3.06 0.71 11.51
CA LYS A 60 -4.08 -0.24 11.03
C LYS A 60 -4.02 -0.46 9.51
N PHE A 61 -3.53 0.53 8.77
CA PHE A 61 -3.34 0.43 7.33
C PHE A 61 -2.27 -0.60 6.96
N TYR A 62 -1.21 -0.70 7.76
CA TYR A 62 -0.10 -1.63 7.56
C TYR A 62 -0.34 -2.98 8.23
N GLN A 63 -0.97 -2.96 9.41
CA GLN A 63 -1.16 -4.11 10.29
C GLN A 63 -2.65 -4.41 10.48
N LYS A 64 -3.32 -4.87 9.44
CA LYS A 64 -4.77 -5.12 9.43
C LYS A 64 -5.25 -6.10 10.51
N GLU A 65 -4.40 -7.05 10.91
CA GLU A 65 -4.75 -8.05 11.94
C GLU A 65 -4.53 -7.56 13.38
N THR A 66 -3.69 -6.53 13.56
CA THR A 66 -3.45 -5.92 14.86
C THR A 66 -4.65 -5.08 15.26
N ARG A 67 -5.18 -5.33 16.47
CA ARG A 67 -6.37 -4.65 17.01
C ARG A 67 -6.04 -3.56 18.00
N VAL A 68 -4.92 -3.70 18.71
CA VAL A 68 -4.48 -2.79 19.75
C VAL A 68 -3.10 -2.26 19.41
N PHE A 69 -2.99 -0.95 19.32
CA PHE A 69 -1.74 -0.26 19.03
C PHE A 69 -1.23 0.43 20.29
N LEU A 70 0.00 0.16 20.66
CA LEU A 70 0.71 0.69 21.81
C LEU A 70 1.84 1.62 21.37
N PRO A 71 2.25 2.60 22.19
CA PRO A 71 3.31 3.55 21.84
C PRO A 71 4.66 2.90 21.48
N ASP A 72 4.94 1.73 22.04
CA ASP A 72 6.20 0.99 21.82
C ASP A 72 6.29 0.36 20.41
N HIS A 73 5.21 0.41 19.64
CA HIS A 73 5.16 -0.09 18.26
C HIS A 73 5.61 0.95 17.22
N VAL A 74 5.97 2.17 17.63
CA VAL A 74 6.52 3.19 16.74
C VAL A 74 8.03 3.00 16.68
N SER A 75 8.52 2.36 15.64
CA SER A 75 9.96 2.32 15.36
C SER A 75 10.41 3.67 14.80
N GLU A 76 11.39 4.31 15.42
CA GLU A 76 12.06 5.53 14.94
C GLU A 76 13.03 5.24 13.76
N ASP A 77 12.74 4.26 12.93
CA ASP A 77 13.67 3.84 11.89
C ASP A 77 13.57 4.70 10.65
N THR A 78 14.46 5.71 10.56
CA THR A 78 14.58 6.61 9.40
C THR A 78 15.13 5.91 8.14
N GLY A 79 15.64 4.69 8.26
CA GLY A 79 16.17 3.90 7.12
C GLY A 79 15.08 3.37 6.20
N SER A 80 13.87 3.21 6.72
CA SER A 80 12.75 2.66 5.97
C SER A 80 12.21 3.65 4.91
N GLU A 81 12.15 4.96 5.17
CA GLU A 81 11.63 5.96 4.20
C GLU A 81 12.35 5.92 2.87
N GLN A 82 13.68 5.88 2.92
CA GLN A 82 14.50 5.83 1.72
C GLN A 82 14.28 4.55 0.91
N PHE A 83 14.04 3.41 1.58
CA PHE A 83 13.79 2.13 0.94
C PHE A 83 12.51 2.16 0.06
N LEU A 84 11.41 2.69 0.56
CA LEU A 84 10.15 2.74 -0.19
C LEU A 84 10.28 3.63 -1.42
N ASP A 85 10.86 4.84 -1.26
CA ASP A 85 11.08 5.79 -2.36
C ASP A 85 11.96 5.21 -3.45
N GLU A 86 13.09 4.60 -3.08
CA GLU A 86 14.03 3.99 -4.02
C GLU A 86 13.38 2.82 -4.75
N THR A 87 12.66 1.95 -4.04
CA THR A 87 12.02 0.78 -4.64
C THR A 87 10.93 1.19 -5.62
N ILE A 88 10.06 2.11 -5.25
CA ILE A 88 9.01 2.64 -6.15
C ILE A 88 9.63 3.36 -7.35
N SER A 89 10.67 4.15 -7.16
CA SER A 89 11.37 4.84 -8.26
C SER A 89 11.96 3.85 -9.26
N ARG A 90 12.59 2.77 -8.80
CA ARG A 90 13.12 1.71 -9.65
C ARG A 90 12.01 0.95 -10.39
N MET A 91 10.88 0.67 -9.73
CA MET A 91 9.73 0.07 -10.40
C MET A 91 9.20 0.96 -11.52
N ILE A 92 9.10 2.27 -11.31
CA ILE A 92 8.69 3.25 -12.32
C ILE A 92 9.66 3.22 -13.53
N GLU A 93 10.96 3.17 -13.28
CA GLU A 93 11.96 3.06 -14.35
C GLU A 93 11.81 1.76 -15.13
N ASN A 94 11.62 0.62 -14.46
CA ASN A 94 11.43 -0.67 -15.11
C ASN A 94 10.15 -0.72 -15.95
N ILE A 95 9.06 -0.05 -15.51
CA ILE A 95 7.83 0.10 -16.32
C ILE A 95 8.14 0.83 -17.63
N ARG A 96 8.90 1.93 -17.58
CA ARG A 96 9.27 2.72 -18.76
C ARG A 96 10.15 1.97 -19.74
N LEU A 97 10.95 1.04 -19.26
CA LEU A 97 11.88 0.24 -20.05
C LEU A 97 11.29 -1.11 -20.50
N ASP A 98 10.05 -1.42 -20.18
CA ASP A 98 9.43 -2.76 -20.39
C ASP A 98 10.24 -3.91 -19.76
N ASP A 99 11.01 -3.62 -18.70
CA ASP A 99 11.84 -4.60 -18.00
C ASP A 99 11.04 -5.35 -16.95
N MET A 100 10.31 -6.37 -17.41
CA MET A 100 9.44 -7.18 -16.55
C MET A 100 10.22 -7.96 -15.48
N THR A 101 11.45 -8.39 -15.79
CA THR A 101 12.26 -9.18 -14.86
C THR A 101 12.60 -8.38 -13.61
N HIS A 102 13.21 -7.22 -13.78
CA HIS A 102 13.55 -6.35 -12.65
C HIS A 102 12.32 -5.71 -12.00
N LEU A 103 11.23 -5.50 -12.76
CA LEU A 103 9.96 -5.02 -12.20
C LEU A 103 9.40 -6.01 -11.17
N TRP A 104 9.39 -7.31 -11.49
CA TRP A 104 8.98 -8.37 -10.55
C TRP A 104 9.93 -8.48 -9.36
N GLU A 105 11.24 -8.38 -9.57
CA GLU A 105 12.24 -8.39 -8.50
C GLU A 105 11.99 -7.26 -7.48
N HIS A 106 11.84 -6.01 -7.96
CA HIS A 106 11.57 -4.88 -7.08
C HIS A 106 10.19 -4.97 -6.42
N PHE A 107 9.18 -5.50 -7.11
CA PHE A 107 7.88 -5.75 -6.50
C PHE A 107 7.97 -6.78 -5.36
N HIS A 108 8.73 -7.86 -5.53
CA HIS A 108 8.94 -8.83 -4.46
C HIS A 108 9.72 -8.24 -3.28
N LEU A 109 10.72 -7.41 -3.53
CA LEU A 109 11.42 -6.66 -2.48
C LEU A 109 10.45 -5.76 -1.71
N LEU A 110 9.60 -5.00 -2.41
CA LEU A 110 8.57 -4.18 -1.82
C LEU A 110 7.62 -5.01 -0.95
N LYS A 111 7.09 -6.11 -1.49
CA LYS A 111 6.15 -7.00 -0.79
C LYS A 111 6.74 -7.60 0.48
N ASN A 112 8.03 -7.98 0.45
CA ASN A 112 8.71 -8.57 1.60
C ASN A 112 9.09 -7.51 2.66
N GLY A 113 9.42 -6.28 2.25
CA GLY A 113 9.74 -5.17 3.15
C GLY A 113 8.52 -4.51 3.80
N MET A 114 7.30 -4.97 3.49
CA MET A 114 6.05 -4.37 3.99
C MET A 114 5.87 -4.46 5.51
N GLY A 115 6.53 -5.41 6.18
CA GLY A 115 6.50 -5.53 7.64
C GLY A 115 7.11 -4.32 8.37
N ASP A 116 8.06 -3.66 7.73
CA ASP A 116 8.82 -2.54 8.28
C ASP A 116 8.21 -1.18 7.90
N LEU A 117 7.16 -1.16 7.08
CA LEU A 117 6.51 0.07 6.59
C LEU A 117 5.67 0.82 7.64
N GLY A 118 5.53 0.30 8.86
CA GLY A 118 4.79 0.97 9.94
C GLY A 118 5.33 2.34 10.37
N SER A 119 6.47 2.77 9.84
CA SER A 119 7.07 4.09 10.09
C SER A 119 6.63 5.17 9.10
N TYR A 120 5.92 4.81 8.03
CA TYR A 120 5.48 5.79 7.04
C TYR A 120 4.10 6.37 7.35
N SER A 121 3.92 7.65 7.03
CA SER A 121 2.59 8.23 6.95
C SER A 121 1.76 7.49 5.89
N GLN A 122 0.53 7.10 6.25
CA GLN A 122 -0.41 6.48 5.33
C GLN A 122 -0.65 7.33 4.07
N ILE A 123 -0.71 8.64 4.22
CA ILE A 123 -0.90 9.59 3.11
C ILE A 123 0.29 9.55 2.16
N TYR A 124 1.50 9.54 2.69
CA TYR A 124 2.72 9.49 1.90
C TYR A 124 2.83 8.18 1.11
N THR A 125 2.57 7.05 1.76
CA THR A 125 2.53 5.74 1.10
C THR A 125 1.51 5.72 -0.04
N ARG A 126 0.29 6.20 0.18
CA ARG A 126 -0.73 6.31 -0.88
C ARG A 126 -0.30 7.20 -2.04
N PHE A 127 0.40 8.29 -1.75
CA PHE A 127 0.96 9.18 -2.77
C PHE A 127 1.97 8.44 -3.64
N LEU A 128 2.92 7.71 -3.05
CA LEU A 128 3.93 6.95 -3.80
C LEU A 128 3.29 5.87 -4.68
N PHE A 129 2.36 5.09 -4.13
CA PHE A 129 1.64 4.08 -4.90
C PHE A 129 0.76 4.70 -6.00
N SER A 130 0.20 5.87 -5.77
CA SER A 130 -0.56 6.60 -6.81
C SER A 130 0.33 7.02 -7.98
N ASN A 131 1.59 7.42 -7.70
CA ASN A 131 2.57 7.73 -8.74
C ASN A 131 2.94 6.47 -9.54
N LEU A 132 3.13 5.33 -8.87
CA LEU A 132 3.38 4.05 -9.53
C LEU A 132 2.20 3.64 -10.43
N VAL A 133 0.97 3.70 -9.92
CA VAL A 133 -0.26 3.43 -10.69
C VAL A 133 -0.37 4.36 -11.89
N LYS A 134 -0.11 5.66 -11.71
CA LYS A 134 -0.10 6.63 -12.81
C LYS A 134 0.87 6.21 -13.91
N GLU A 135 2.06 5.73 -13.57
CA GLU A 135 3.05 5.32 -14.56
C GLU A 135 2.56 4.13 -15.40
N PHE A 136 1.95 3.10 -14.78
CA PHE A 136 1.34 1.99 -15.52
C PHE A 136 0.31 2.47 -16.55
N PHE A 137 -0.58 3.38 -16.16
CA PHE A 137 -1.62 3.90 -17.06
C PHE A 137 -1.05 4.78 -18.16
N THR A 138 -0.05 5.61 -17.85
CA THR A 138 0.61 6.49 -18.83
C THR A 138 1.37 5.67 -19.86
N HIS A 139 2.15 4.71 -19.41
CA HIS A 139 2.94 3.83 -20.27
C HIS A 139 2.05 2.99 -21.21
N GLN A 140 0.90 2.55 -20.72
CA GLN A 140 -0.07 1.78 -21.50
C GLN A 140 -1.01 2.63 -22.36
N HIS A 141 -0.84 3.95 -22.41
CA HIS A 141 -1.72 4.89 -23.12
C HIS A 141 -3.22 4.70 -22.80
N GLN A 142 -3.53 4.38 -21.54
CA GLN A 142 -4.90 4.17 -21.13
C GLN A 142 -5.66 5.48 -20.93
N ASP A 143 -7.00 5.36 -20.96
CA ASP A 143 -7.91 6.51 -20.80
C ASP A 143 -7.71 7.17 -19.42
N ARG A 144 -7.71 8.52 -19.43
CA ARG A 144 -7.61 9.37 -18.25
C ARG A 144 -8.65 9.03 -17.18
N LYS A 145 -9.89 8.69 -17.56
CA LYS A 145 -10.94 8.32 -16.61
C LYS A 145 -10.61 7.04 -15.84
N LYS A 146 -9.97 6.07 -16.50
CA LYS A 146 -9.53 4.83 -15.85
C LYS A 146 -8.41 5.12 -14.84
N LEU A 147 -7.47 6.02 -15.19
CA LEU A 147 -6.43 6.47 -14.29
C LEU A 147 -7.03 7.15 -13.04
N GLU A 148 -7.94 8.11 -13.24
CA GLU A 148 -8.59 8.82 -12.12
C GLU A 148 -9.29 7.82 -11.17
N THR A 149 -10.02 6.84 -11.72
CA THR A 149 -10.67 5.79 -10.94
C THR A 149 -9.65 4.91 -10.20
N ALA A 150 -8.54 4.55 -10.82
CA ALA A 150 -7.51 3.72 -10.20
C ALA A 150 -6.80 4.45 -9.05
N VAL A 151 -6.46 5.72 -9.23
CA VAL A 151 -5.88 6.57 -8.19
C VAL A 151 -6.87 6.74 -7.04
N GLN A 152 -8.15 7.02 -7.32
CA GLN A 152 -9.18 7.13 -6.29
C GLN A 152 -9.27 5.84 -5.46
N LYS A 153 -9.23 4.67 -6.10
CA LYS A 153 -9.22 3.38 -5.40
C LYS A 153 -8.05 3.24 -4.43
N VAL A 154 -6.84 3.70 -4.78
CA VAL A 154 -5.67 3.67 -3.87
C VAL A 154 -5.97 4.43 -2.59
N TYR A 155 -6.66 5.58 -2.68
CA TYR A 155 -7.04 6.37 -1.50
C TYR A 155 -8.20 5.75 -0.69
N GLU A 156 -9.07 4.99 -1.32
CA GLU A 156 -10.20 4.31 -0.67
C GLU A 156 -9.84 2.98 -0.01
N MET A 157 -8.74 2.34 -0.41
CA MET A 157 -8.27 1.07 0.13
C MET A 157 -7.98 1.16 1.63
N GLN A 158 -8.37 0.14 2.38
CA GLN A 158 -8.30 0.13 3.84
C GLN A 158 -7.00 -0.47 4.38
N SER A 159 -6.23 -1.14 3.52
CA SER A 159 -4.96 -1.75 3.90
C SER A 159 -3.94 -1.66 2.77
N VAL A 160 -2.68 -1.65 3.14
CA VAL A 160 -1.56 -1.68 2.21
C VAL A 160 -1.54 -2.98 1.38
N GLN A 161 -2.03 -4.09 1.92
CA GLN A 161 -2.16 -5.36 1.19
C GLN A 161 -3.12 -5.23 -0.01
N GLU A 162 -4.19 -4.44 0.12
CA GLU A 162 -5.10 -4.17 -0.99
C GLU A 162 -4.39 -3.36 -2.09
N VAL A 163 -3.56 -2.39 -1.69
CA VAL A 163 -2.77 -1.58 -2.64
C VAL A 163 -1.73 -2.45 -3.36
N ILE A 164 -1.04 -3.33 -2.64
CA ILE A 164 -0.08 -4.28 -3.21
C ILE A 164 -0.77 -5.22 -4.21
N SER A 165 -1.95 -5.75 -3.88
CA SER A 165 -2.71 -6.62 -4.78
C SER A 165 -3.13 -5.89 -6.06
N LEU A 166 -3.46 -4.59 -5.97
CA LEU A 166 -3.72 -3.76 -7.15
C LEU A 166 -2.48 -3.65 -8.03
N VAL A 167 -1.31 -3.35 -7.45
CA VAL A 167 -0.04 -3.23 -8.18
C VAL A 167 0.33 -4.57 -8.84
N GLU A 168 0.20 -5.70 -8.12
CA GLU A 168 0.44 -7.04 -8.66
C GLU A 168 -0.42 -7.30 -9.90
N THR A 169 -1.70 -6.95 -9.84
CA THR A 169 -2.62 -7.06 -10.98
C THR A 169 -2.19 -6.18 -12.16
N LEU A 170 -1.70 -4.96 -11.91
CA LEU A 170 -1.22 -4.08 -12.97
C LEU A 170 0.05 -4.61 -13.65
N ILE A 171 0.97 -5.21 -12.87
CA ILE A 171 2.19 -5.86 -13.41
C ILE A 171 1.79 -7.06 -14.30
N GLN A 172 0.89 -7.92 -13.83
CA GLN A 172 0.40 -9.07 -14.61
C GLN A 172 -0.25 -8.63 -15.92
N ASN A 173 -1.12 -7.63 -15.87
CA ASN A 173 -1.76 -7.09 -17.08
C ASN A 173 -0.74 -6.50 -18.07
N MET A 174 0.33 -5.87 -17.59
CA MET A 174 1.41 -5.36 -18.43
C MET A 174 2.18 -6.50 -19.08
N GLU A 175 2.53 -7.54 -18.32
CA GLU A 175 3.23 -8.72 -18.81
C GLU A 175 2.44 -9.44 -19.92
N GLU A 176 1.14 -9.67 -19.70
CA GLU A 176 0.25 -10.30 -20.69
C GLU A 176 0.19 -9.48 -21.99
N ARG A 177 0.12 -8.17 -21.90
CA ARG A 177 0.09 -7.28 -23.08
C ARG A 177 1.41 -7.32 -23.84
N LEU A 178 2.54 -7.29 -23.15
CA LEU A 178 3.86 -7.39 -23.78
C LEU A 178 4.06 -8.76 -24.46
N ALA A 179 3.60 -9.84 -23.83
CA ALA A 179 3.60 -11.15 -24.42
C ALA A 179 2.75 -11.20 -25.72
N ALA A 180 1.52 -10.68 -25.66
CA ALA A 180 0.62 -10.62 -26.82
C ALA A 180 1.21 -9.79 -27.97
N SER A 181 1.86 -8.66 -27.67
CA SER A 181 2.55 -7.81 -28.67
C SER A 181 3.71 -8.55 -29.35
N LYS A 182 4.52 -9.29 -28.57
CA LYS A 182 5.62 -10.11 -29.12
C LYS A 182 5.11 -11.23 -30.03
N TYR A 183 3.98 -11.89 -29.68
CA TYR A 183 3.36 -12.91 -30.52
C TYR A 183 2.78 -12.30 -31.81
N GLY A 184 2.14 -11.15 -31.75
CA GLY A 184 1.62 -10.44 -32.92
C GLY A 184 2.73 -10.09 -33.91
N ALA A 185 3.78 -9.42 -33.46
CA ALA A 185 4.92 -9.04 -34.29
C ALA A 185 5.64 -10.26 -34.91
N ARG A 186 5.74 -11.37 -34.17
CA ARG A 186 6.36 -12.61 -34.67
C ARG A 186 5.52 -13.25 -35.78
N ASN A 187 4.18 -13.16 -35.67
CA ASN A 187 3.26 -13.68 -36.67
C ASN A 187 3.29 -12.84 -37.95
N GLU A 188 3.32 -11.51 -37.84
CA GLU A 188 3.46 -10.60 -38.98
C GLU A 188 4.77 -10.83 -39.76
N VAL A 189 5.89 -10.99 -39.03
CA VAL A 189 7.18 -11.33 -39.66
C VAL A 189 7.14 -12.70 -40.36
N ALA A 190 6.48 -13.69 -39.77
CA ALA A 190 6.32 -15.01 -40.38
C ALA A 190 5.47 -14.93 -41.66
N GLN A 191 4.37 -14.18 -41.63
CA GLN A 191 3.52 -13.95 -42.81
C GLN A 191 4.27 -13.19 -43.93
N ALA A 192 5.02 -12.15 -43.56
CA ALA A 192 5.85 -11.41 -44.53
C ALA A 192 6.92 -12.31 -45.18
N LYS A 193 7.57 -13.17 -44.40
CA LYS A 193 8.51 -14.17 -44.95
C LYS A 193 7.81 -15.15 -45.89
N SER A 194 6.66 -15.72 -45.49
CA SER A 194 5.90 -16.62 -46.36
C SER A 194 5.52 -15.94 -47.68
N TYR A 195 5.01 -14.73 -47.60
CA TYR A 195 4.66 -13.95 -48.80
C TYR A 195 5.86 -13.74 -49.76
N ILE A 196 7.04 -13.42 -49.21
CA ILE A 196 8.28 -13.26 -50.02
C ILE A 196 8.65 -14.59 -50.67
N TYR A 197 8.61 -15.72 -49.94
CA TYR A 197 8.93 -17.05 -50.49
C TYR A 197 7.94 -17.51 -51.55
N GLU A 198 6.70 -17.11 -51.52
CA GLU A 198 5.68 -17.51 -52.49
C GLU A 198 5.68 -16.66 -53.76
N HIS A 199 6.25 -15.43 -53.72
CA HIS A 199 6.15 -14.49 -54.81
C HIS A 199 7.49 -14.08 -55.44
N TYR A 200 8.61 -14.56 -54.87
CA TYR A 200 9.96 -14.31 -55.35
C TYR A 200 10.84 -15.57 -55.31
#